data_54c7c008c4a8d0bc0fe4de6911ada206
#
_entry.id   54c7c008c4a8d0bc0fe4de6911ada206
#
_cell.length_a   1.000
_cell.length_b   1.000
_cell.length_c   1.000
_cell.angle_alpha   90.00
_cell.angle_beta   90.00
_cell.angle_gamma   90.00
#
_symmetry.space_group_name_H-M   'P 1'
#
loop_
_entity.id
_entity.type
_entity.pdbx_description
1 polymer ?
#
loop_
_entity_poly.entity_id
_entity_poly.type
_entity_poly.pdbx_seq_one_letter_code
_entity_poly.pdbx_strand_id
1 'polypeptide(L)'
;PTKWVEHFLRSKPPGTFTGPLAFLNDYKYRLGEELLVPLGREQLHMSGTKAAMDYGRLAEQDLAQGKHLFVRTGSQQRIVDSALAWATGFWGHAWTNKTDFEVQIEAPGFNTTLAPNFACRAAVEGFQVQDVIDSYLANATARLQAHVHGAQLTPKIVYGMQQLCSYDTVAYGRSDFCPLFTEDEWRAYEYVWDLRFYYDYGAGLSLIHISE
;
A
#
# COMPACT_ATOMS: atom_id res chain seq x y z
N PRO A 1 -8.37 2.99 -4.75
CA PRO A 1 -8.94 2.24 -5.90
C PRO A 1 -9.88 1.11 -5.47
N THR A 2 -9.54 0.32 -4.43
CA THR A 2 -10.40 -0.80 -3.96
C THR A 2 -11.77 -0.36 -3.47
N LYS A 3 -11.93 0.88 -2.99
CA LYS A 3 -13.24 1.46 -2.66
C LYS A 3 -14.19 1.57 -3.86
N TRP A 4 -13.68 1.67 -5.09
CA TRP A 4 -14.54 1.63 -6.28
C TRP A 4 -15.17 0.26 -6.47
N VAL A 5 -14.42 -0.80 -6.17
CA VAL A 5 -14.95 -2.18 -6.18
C VAL A 5 -15.98 -2.34 -5.07
N GLU A 6 -15.70 -1.85 -3.87
CA GLU A 6 -16.67 -1.86 -2.77
C GLU A 6 -17.97 -1.15 -3.14
N HIS A 7 -17.88 0.08 -3.69
CA HIS A 7 -19.05 0.83 -4.12
C HIS A 7 -19.83 0.10 -5.23
N PHE A 8 -19.12 -0.43 -6.22
CA PHE A 8 -19.72 -1.23 -7.29
C PHE A 8 -20.45 -2.47 -6.74
N LEU A 9 -19.86 -3.17 -5.79
CA LEU A 9 -20.48 -4.36 -5.17
C LEU A 9 -21.70 -4.02 -4.32
N ARG A 10 -21.75 -2.86 -3.67
CA ARG A 10 -22.90 -2.39 -2.88
C ARG A 10 -24.12 -2.02 -3.75
N SER A 11 -23.87 -1.56 -4.96
CA SER A 11 -24.93 -1.10 -5.89
C SER A 11 -25.53 -2.21 -6.76
N LYS A 12 -25.01 -3.43 -6.69
CA LYS A 12 -25.41 -4.54 -7.55
C LYS A 12 -26.72 -5.23 -7.10
N PRO A 13 -27.58 -5.68 -8.03
CA PRO A 13 -28.67 -6.58 -7.71
C PRO A 13 -28.15 -7.99 -7.38
N PRO A 14 -28.93 -8.81 -6.63
CA PRO A 14 -28.59 -10.22 -6.42
C PRO A 14 -28.46 -10.99 -7.73
N GLY A 15 -27.49 -11.93 -7.79
CA GLY A 15 -27.27 -12.77 -8.98
C GLY A 15 -26.60 -12.05 -10.16
N THR A 16 -25.99 -10.90 -9.91
CA THR A 16 -25.32 -10.09 -10.94
C THR A 16 -24.14 -10.81 -11.59
N PHE A 17 -23.45 -11.71 -10.86
CA PHE A 17 -22.18 -12.28 -11.30
C PHE A 17 -22.29 -13.78 -11.61
N THR A 18 -21.64 -14.22 -12.69
CA THR A 18 -21.59 -15.60 -13.15
C THR A 18 -20.15 -16.04 -13.44
N GLY A 19 -19.94 -17.32 -13.74
CA GLY A 19 -18.63 -17.87 -14.12
C GLY A 19 -17.54 -17.54 -13.12
N PRO A 20 -16.37 -17.07 -13.58
CA PRO A 20 -15.23 -16.76 -12.72
C PRO A 20 -15.52 -15.63 -11.71
N LEU A 21 -16.55 -14.82 -11.94
CA LEU A 21 -16.97 -13.74 -11.04
C LEU A 21 -18.06 -14.16 -10.06
N ALA A 22 -18.53 -15.41 -10.09
CA ALA A 22 -19.65 -15.85 -9.25
C ALA A 22 -19.43 -15.62 -7.73
N PHE A 23 -18.16 -15.71 -7.26
CA PHE A 23 -17.80 -15.45 -5.87
C PHE A 23 -18.15 -14.02 -5.41
N LEU A 24 -18.25 -13.06 -6.33
CA LEU A 24 -18.60 -11.68 -6.02
C LEU A 24 -20.04 -11.52 -5.54
N ASN A 25 -20.92 -12.50 -5.76
CA ASN A 25 -22.27 -12.47 -5.22
C ASN A 25 -22.28 -12.51 -3.68
N ASP A 26 -21.32 -13.24 -3.08
CA ASP A 26 -21.17 -13.42 -1.64
C ASP A 26 -20.00 -12.66 -1.05
N TYR A 27 -19.14 -12.06 -1.89
CA TYR A 27 -17.97 -11.31 -1.47
C TYR A 27 -18.35 -10.11 -0.60
N LYS A 28 -17.69 -9.99 0.54
CA LYS A 28 -17.81 -8.86 1.46
C LYS A 28 -16.48 -8.14 1.57
N TYR A 29 -16.46 -6.87 1.18
CA TYR A 29 -15.30 -6.01 1.41
C TYR A 29 -15.11 -5.78 2.91
N ARG A 30 -14.00 -6.25 3.46
CA ARG A 30 -13.69 -6.20 4.90
C ARG A 30 -12.34 -5.55 5.20
N LEU A 31 -11.67 -5.02 4.18
CA LEU A 31 -10.42 -4.30 4.36
C LEU A 31 -10.66 -2.98 5.09
N GLY A 32 -9.81 -2.68 6.05
CA GLY A 32 -9.78 -1.37 6.69
C GLY A 32 -9.16 -0.32 5.78
N GLU A 33 -9.10 0.89 6.28
CA GLU A 33 -8.45 2.01 5.60
C GLU A 33 -7.21 2.42 6.38
N GLU A 34 -6.05 2.43 5.71
CA GLU A 34 -4.78 2.87 6.30
C GLU A 34 -4.37 2.11 7.58
N LEU A 35 -4.73 0.84 7.68
CA LEU A 35 -4.42 0.00 8.83
C LEU A 35 -3.30 -0.99 8.51
N LEU A 36 -2.42 -1.22 9.48
CA LEU A 36 -1.41 -2.26 9.42
C LEU A 36 -2.06 -3.62 9.67
N VAL A 37 -1.92 -4.54 8.73
CA VAL A 37 -2.42 -5.92 8.87
C VAL A 37 -1.53 -6.75 9.83
N PRO A 38 -2.04 -7.85 10.43
CA PRO A 38 -1.25 -8.69 11.34
C PRO A 38 0.07 -9.17 10.74
N LEU A 39 0.06 -9.62 9.48
CA LEU A 39 1.27 -10.04 8.77
C LEU A 39 2.29 -8.90 8.66
N GLY A 40 1.85 -7.68 8.34
CA GLY A 40 2.73 -6.51 8.29
C GLY A 40 3.38 -6.22 9.64
N ARG A 41 2.62 -6.31 10.73
CA ARG A 41 3.15 -6.17 12.09
C ARG A 41 4.21 -7.21 12.41
N GLU A 42 3.98 -8.47 12.05
CA GLU A 42 4.94 -9.56 12.23
C GLU A 42 6.23 -9.31 11.42
N GLN A 43 6.11 -8.91 10.16
CA GLN A 43 7.25 -8.60 9.30
C GLN A 43 8.10 -7.46 9.87
N LEU A 44 7.46 -6.39 10.38
CA LEU A 44 8.18 -5.28 11.02
C LEU A 44 8.88 -5.73 12.30
N HIS A 45 8.22 -6.54 13.13
CA HIS A 45 8.84 -7.11 14.33
C HIS A 45 10.07 -7.98 13.98
N MET A 46 9.96 -8.85 12.98
CA MET A 46 11.08 -9.67 12.51
C MET A 46 12.23 -8.82 11.96
N SER A 47 11.92 -7.74 11.23
CA SER A 47 12.90 -6.76 10.75
C SER A 47 13.65 -6.10 11.91
N GLY A 48 12.93 -5.70 12.96
CA GLY A 48 13.53 -5.17 14.19
C GLY A 48 14.44 -6.17 14.87
N THR A 49 14.01 -7.43 14.98
CA THR A 49 14.83 -8.51 15.55
C THR A 49 16.11 -8.73 14.75
N LYS A 50 16.02 -8.75 13.42
CA LYS A 50 17.20 -8.85 12.55
C LYS A 50 18.14 -7.67 12.76
N ALA A 51 17.61 -6.44 12.80
CA ALA A 51 18.42 -5.24 13.07
C ALA A 51 19.12 -5.30 14.44
N ALA A 52 18.46 -5.87 15.46
CA ALA A 52 19.08 -6.07 16.77
C ALA A 52 20.26 -7.06 16.71
N MET A 53 20.15 -8.13 15.91
CA MET A 53 21.27 -9.07 15.70
C MET A 53 22.44 -8.40 14.99
N ASP A 54 22.18 -7.53 14.00
CA ASP A 54 23.22 -6.89 13.20
C ASP A 54 23.83 -5.67 13.91
N TYR A 55 23.03 -4.86 14.62
CA TYR A 55 23.42 -3.56 15.14
C TYR A 55 23.18 -3.36 16.65
N GLY A 56 22.63 -4.36 17.36
CA GLY A 56 22.27 -4.24 18.77
C GLY A 56 23.43 -3.80 19.66
N ARG A 57 24.65 -4.30 19.40
CA ARG A 57 25.84 -3.90 20.15
C ARG A 57 26.15 -2.40 20.02
N LEU A 58 25.93 -1.81 18.86
CA LEU A 58 26.13 -0.35 18.66
C LEU A 58 25.09 0.44 19.46
N ALA A 59 23.82 0.03 19.37
CA ALA A 59 22.74 0.65 20.11
C ALA A 59 22.92 0.53 21.64
N GLU A 60 23.43 -0.59 22.14
CA GLU A 60 23.76 -0.76 23.55
C GLU A 60 24.92 0.14 24.01
N GLN A 61 25.93 0.35 23.15
CA GLN A 61 27.02 1.28 23.42
C GLN A 61 26.54 2.74 23.52
N ASP A 62 25.63 3.15 22.65
CA ASP A 62 25.01 4.47 22.71
C ASP A 62 24.13 4.62 23.98
N LEU A 63 23.35 3.60 24.31
CA LEU A 63 22.54 3.56 25.52
C LEU A 63 23.39 3.68 26.80
N ALA A 64 24.56 3.03 26.85
CA ALA A 64 25.50 3.15 27.96
C ALA A 64 26.08 4.56 28.10
N GLN A 65 26.02 5.39 27.06
CA GLN A 65 26.38 6.80 27.05
C GLN A 65 25.17 7.73 27.33
N GLY A 66 23.99 7.16 27.66
CA GLY A 66 22.76 7.90 27.91
C GLY A 66 22.03 8.35 26.63
N LYS A 67 22.35 7.76 25.47
CA LYS A 67 21.70 8.06 24.20
C LYS A 67 20.70 6.96 23.87
N HIS A 68 19.45 7.33 23.67
CA HIS A 68 18.44 6.39 23.19
C HIS A 68 18.50 6.21 21.68
N LEU A 69 17.98 5.09 21.20
CA LEU A 69 17.78 4.85 19.79
C LEU A 69 16.71 5.82 19.25
N PHE A 70 17.10 6.68 18.32
CA PHE A 70 16.16 7.65 17.72
C PHE A 70 15.41 7.01 16.56
N VAL A 71 14.07 7.06 16.60
CA VAL A 71 13.20 6.56 15.53
C VAL A 71 12.26 7.69 15.09
N ARG A 72 12.35 8.05 13.81
CA ARG A 72 11.44 9.01 13.19
C ARG A 72 10.39 8.27 12.38
N THR A 73 9.11 8.63 12.54
CA THR A 73 7.98 8.01 11.88
C THR A 73 6.99 9.05 11.39
N GLY A 74 6.19 8.72 10.36
CA GLY A 74 5.06 9.54 9.93
C GLY A 74 3.86 9.38 10.88
N SER A 75 2.86 10.25 10.73
CA SER A 75 1.71 10.31 11.64
C SER A 75 0.57 9.35 11.30
N GLN A 76 0.61 8.68 10.15
CA GLN A 76 -0.43 7.71 9.82
C GLN A 76 -0.36 6.50 10.75
N GLN A 77 -1.54 6.01 11.20
CA GLN A 77 -1.62 4.94 12.19
C GLN A 77 -0.80 3.70 11.80
N ARG A 78 -0.87 3.26 10.53
CA ARG A 78 -0.08 2.12 10.05
C ARG A 78 1.43 2.34 10.17
N ILE A 79 1.91 3.58 9.99
CA ILE A 79 3.34 3.91 10.05
C ILE A 79 3.81 3.92 11.50
N VAL A 80 3.02 4.52 12.40
CA VAL A 80 3.29 4.49 13.85
C VAL A 80 3.31 3.04 14.35
N ASP A 81 2.29 2.24 14.01
CA ASP A 81 2.22 0.83 14.40
C ASP A 81 3.40 0.01 13.85
N SER A 82 3.88 0.34 12.65
CA SER A 82 5.07 -0.26 12.05
C SER A 82 6.32 0.04 12.86
N ALA A 83 6.51 1.31 13.24
CA ALA A 83 7.65 1.74 14.05
C ALA A 83 7.64 1.09 15.44
N LEU A 84 6.48 0.98 16.07
CA LEU A 84 6.31 0.31 17.36
C LEU A 84 6.59 -1.20 17.26
N ALA A 85 6.09 -1.87 16.21
CA ALA A 85 6.36 -3.28 15.98
C ALA A 85 7.86 -3.53 15.76
N TRP A 86 8.52 -2.66 14.97
CA TRP A 86 9.96 -2.74 14.74
C TRP A 86 10.75 -2.53 16.04
N ALA A 87 10.45 -1.51 16.82
CA ALA A 87 11.12 -1.22 18.09
C ALA A 87 10.95 -2.36 19.11
N THR A 88 9.76 -2.98 19.14
CA THR A 88 9.49 -4.17 19.95
C THR A 88 10.33 -5.35 19.49
N GLY A 89 10.54 -5.52 18.20
CA GLY A 89 11.45 -6.54 17.66
C GLY A 89 12.91 -6.28 18.03
N PHE A 90 13.33 -5.02 18.03
CA PHE A 90 14.71 -4.62 18.33
C PHE A 90 15.07 -4.72 19.83
N TRP A 91 14.22 -4.24 20.72
CA TRP A 91 14.49 -4.14 22.16
C TRP A 91 13.63 -5.06 23.04
N GLY A 92 12.71 -5.83 22.46
CA GLY A 92 11.67 -6.53 23.23
C GLY A 92 10.76 -5.54 23.96
N HIS A 93 10.30 -5.92 25.15
CA HIS A 93 9.43 -5.07 25.96
C HIS A 93 10.11 -3.80 26.54
N ALA A 94 11.44 -3.74 26.51
CA ALA A 94 12.20 -2.60 27.06
C ALA A 94 12.29 -1.41 26.10
N TRP A 95 11.68 -1.47 24.90
CA TRP A 95 11.79 -0.42 23.87
C TRP A 95 11.34 0.97 24.39
N THR A 96 10.35 1.05 25.27
CA THR A 96 9.82 2.30 25.81
C THR A 96 10.86 3.15 26.56
N ASN A 97 11.85 2.50 27.16
CA ASN A 97 12.91 3.15 27.93
C ASN A 97 14.22 3.28 27.16
N LYS A 98 14.25 2.86 25.89
CA LYS A 98 15.47 2.79 25.08
C LYS A 98 15.33 3.46 23.72
N THR A 99 14.14 3.98 23.39
CA THR A 99 13.83 4.55 22.08
C THR A 99 13.11 5.88 22.23
N ASP A 100 13.63 6.88 21.52
CA ASP A 100 12.98 8.19 21.38
C ASP A 100 12.24 8.25 20.03
N PHE A 101 10.94 8.40 20.06
CA PHE A 101 10.11 8.52 18.87
C PHE A 101 9.82 9.97 18.54
N GLU A 102 10.07 10.34 17.28
CA GLU A 102 9.58 11.58 16.69
C GLU A 102 8.52 11.26 15.63
N VAL A 103 7.30 11.71 15.86
CA VAL A 103 6.19 11.56 14.91
C VAL A 103 6.05 12.82 14.09
N GLN A 104 6.32 12.75 12.78
CA GLN A 104 6.16 13.86 11.85
C GLN A 104 4.75 13.87 11.27
N ILE A 105 4.07 15.01 11.34
CA ILE A 105 2.71 15.15 10.84
C ILE A 105 2.70 15.16 9.30
N GLU A 106 1.99 14.23 8.71
CA GLU A 106 1.78 14.08 7.28
C GLU A 106 0.49 14.79 6.86
N ALA A 107 0.52 16.12 6.84
CA ALA A 107 -0.61 16.93 6.42
C ALA A 107 -0.12 18.20 5.70
N PRO A 108 -0.96 18.82 4.84
CA PRO A 108 -0.65 20.09 4.20
C PRO A 108 -0.29 21.16 5.26
N GLY A 109 0.78 21.91 4.99
CA GLY A 109 1.28 22.95 5.89
C GLY A 109 2.34 22.49 6.91
N PHE A 110 2.60 21.19 7.01
CA PHE A 110 3.69 20.65 7.81
C PHE A 110 4.90 20.34 6.92
N ASN A 111 6.08 20.70 7.39
CA ASN A 111 7.33 20.39 6.69
C ASN A 111 7.86 19.05 7.18
N THR A 112 7.58 17.99 6.45
CA THR A 112 8.05 16.63 6.75
C THR A 112 8.88 16.07 5.60
N THR A 113 10.01 15.46 5.92
CA THR A 113 10.87 14.77 4.94
C THR A 113 10.37 13.34 4.64
N LEU A 114 9.45 12.81 5.46
CA LEU A 114 8.92 11.45 5.31
C LEU A 114 7.73 11.38 4.33
N ALA A 115 7.08 12.52 4.06
CA ALA A 115 6.01 12.63 3.08
C ALA A 115 6.22 13.89 2.22
N PRO A 116 7.19 13.85 1.29
CA PRO A 116 7.58 15.03 0.52
C PRO A 116 6.46 15.60 -0.35
N ASN A 117 5.47 14.80 -0.74
CA ASN A 117 4.28 15.23 -1.45
C ASN A 117 3.42 16.24 -0.66
N PHE A 118 3.51 16.27 0.67
CA PHE A 118 2.86 17.29 1.51
C PHE A 118 3.74 18.53 1.72
N ALA A 119 5.05 18.35 1.74
CA ALA A 119 6.02 19.42 2.01
C ALA A 119 6.43 20.19 0.75
N CYS A 120 6.53 19.52 -0.39
CA CYS A 120 6.95 20.10 -1.65
C CYS A 120 5.78 20.76 -2.39
N ARG A 121 5.78 22.10 -2.47
CA ARG A 121 4.75 22.85 -3.20
C ARG A 121 4.77 22.65 -4.70
N ALA A 122 5.92 22.26 -5.25
CA ALA A 122 6.11 21.97 -6.67
C ALA A 122 5.82 20.50 -7.03
N ALA A 123 5.49 19.65 -6.05
CA ALA A 123 5.04 18.29 -6.32
C ALA A 123 3.70 18.37 -7.07
N VAL A 124 3.79 18.23 -8.39
CA VAL A 124 2.59 18.08 -9.24
C VAL A 124 2.02 16.70 -8.94
N GLU A 125 0.69 16.62 -8.79
CA GLU A 125 0.03 15.30 -8.74
C GLU A 125 0.53 14.45 -9.90
N GLY A 126 1.01 13.26 -9.55
CA GLY A 126 1.86 12.40 -10.35
C GLY A 126 1.35 12.06 -11.74
N PHE A 127 2.19 11.37 -12.49
CA PHE A 127 1.91 10.92 -13.84
C PHE A 127 0.52 10.27 -13.97
N GLN A 128 -0.25 10.72 -14.96
CA GLN A 128 -1.61 10.22 -15.22
C GLN A 128 -1.54 8.79 -15.78
N VAL A 129 -1.50 7.81 -14.87
CA VAL A 129 -1.47 6.38 -15.25
C VAL A 129 -2.81 5.85 -15.76
N GLN A 130 -3.87 6.69 -15.74
CA GLN A 130 -5.21 6.23 -16.10
C GLN A 130 -5.30 5.77 -17.55
N ASP A 131 -4.69 6.47 -18.50
CA ASP A 131 -4.68 6.08 -19.91
C ASP A 131 -3.99 4.73 -20.13
N VAL A 132 -2.92 4.46 -19.38
CA VAL A 132 -2.22 3.16 -19.41
C VAL A 132 -3.13 2.07 -18.85
N ILE A 133 -3.79 2.32 -17.72
CA ILE A 133 -4.76 1.40 -17.10
C ILE A 133 -5.90 1.10 -18.07
N ASP A 134 -6.49 2.10 -18.70
CA ASP A 134 -7.60 1.94 -19.62
C ASP A 134 -7.19 1.14 -20.85
N SER A 135 -5.97 1.37 -21.35
CA SER A 135 -5.43 0.65 -22.51
C SER A 135 -5.21 -0.83 -22.22
N TYR A 136 -4.44 -1.21 -21.18
CA TYR A 136 -4.10 -2.62 -20.98
C TYR A 136 -5.27 -3.44 -20.41
N LEU A 137 -6.21 -2.81 -19.69
CA LEU A 137 -7.38 -3.50 -19.16
C LEU A 137 -8.60 -3.54 -20.09
N ALA A 138 -8.52 -2.96 -21.29
CA ALA A 138 -9.65 -2.98 -22.22
C ALA A 138 -10.14 -4.40 -22.50
N ASN A 139 -9.22 -5.32 -22.84
CA ASN A 139 -9.55 -6.72 -23.12
C ASN A 139 -10.02 -7.48 -21.87
N ALA A 140 -9.36 -7.28 -20.72
CA ALA A 140 -9.78 -7.87 -19.45
C ALA A 140 -11.18 -7.39 -19.05
N THR A 141 -11.45 -6.10 -19.18
CA THR A 141 -12.77 -5.51 -18.88
C THR A 141 -13.86 -6.12 -19.77
N ALA A 142 -13.63 -6.23 -21.09
CA ALA A 142 -14.59 -6.84 -22.00
C ALA A 142 -14.83 -8.33 -21.68
N ARG A 143 -13.76 -9.08 -21.40
CA ARG A 143 -13.82 -10.49 -21.02
C ARG A 143 -14.61 -10.71 -19.73
N LEU A 144 -14.34 -9.91 -18.70
CA LEU A 144 -15.03 -10.02 -17.41
C LEU A 144 -16.47 -9.49 -17.47
N GLN A 145 -16.75 -8.48 -18.31
CA GLN A 145 -18.10 -7.96 -18.52
C GLN A 145 -19.07 -9.03 -19.02
N ALA A 146 -18.61 -10.04 -19.78
CA ALA A 146 -19.46 -11.13 -20.23
C ALA A 146 -20.09 -11.96 -19.06
N HIS A 147 -19.53 -11.83 -17.87
CA HIS A 147 -19.98 -12.52 -16.65
C HIS A 147 -20.72 -11.59 -15.68
N VAL A 148 -21.07 -10.36 -16.10
CA VAL A 148 -21.77 -9.38 -15.26
C VAL A 148 -23.11 -9.02 -15.88
N HIS A 149 -24.19 -9.21 -15.14
CA HIS A 149 -25.55 -8.92 -15.59
C HIS A 149 -26.13 -7.71 -14.85
N GLY A 150 -26.73 -6.78 -15.59
CA GLY A 150 -27.40 -5.62 -15.00
C GLY A 150 -26.50 -4.56 -14.39
N ALA A 151 -25.17 -4.66 -14.62
CA ALA A 151 -24.17 -3.66 -14.20
C ALA A 151 -23.05 -3.56 -15.24
N GLN A 152 -22.32 -2.45 -15.22
CA GLN A 152 -21.21 -2.21 -16.15
C GLN A 152 -19.88 -2.14 -15.41
N LEU A 153 -18.90 -2.94 -15.87
CA LEU A 153 -17.51 -2.83 -15.45
C LEU A 153 -16.82 -1.69 -16.19
N THR A 154 -15.93 -1.02 -15.49
CA THR A 154 -14.99 -0.06 -16.07
C THR A 154 -13.57 -0.53 -15.83
N PRO A 155 -12.56 -0.13 -16.65
CA PRO A 155 -11.16 -0.45 -16.38
C PRO A 155 -10.73 -0.09 -14.96
N LYS A 156 -11.25 1.00 -14.42
CA LYS A 156 -11.02 1.46 -13.06
C LYS A 156 -11.48 0.46 -11.99
N ILE A 157 -12.66 -0.16 -12.18
CA ILE A 157 -13.17 -1.20 -11.28
C ILE A 157 -12.30 -2.45 -11.41
N VAL A 158 -11.97 -2.86 -12.65
CA VAL A 158 -11.13 -4.03 -12.93
C VAL A 158 -9.72 -3.85 -12.36
N TYR A 159 -9.14 -2.64 -12.45
CA TYR A 159 -7.89 -2.31 -11.76
C TYR A 159 -7.98 -2.47 -10.25
N GLY A 160 -9.09 -2.03 -9.64
CA GLY A 160 -9.35 -2.25 -8.23
C GLY A 160 -9.44 -3.75 -7.88
N MET A 161 -9.98 -4.61 -8.77
CA MET A 161 -9.99 -6.06 -8.60
C MET A 161 -8.58 -6.65 -8.63
N GLN A 162 -7.68 -6.16 -9.50
CA GLN A 162 -6.27 -6.55 -9.47
C GLN A 162 -5.61 -6.20 -8.12
N GLN A 163 -5.85 -5.02 -7.59
CA GLN A 163 -5.33 -4.62 -6.28
C GLN A 163 -5.87 -5.49 -5.14
N LEU A 164 -7.13 -5.92 -5.21
CA LEU A 164 -7.73 -6.82 -4.22
C LEU A 164 -7.09 -8.20 -4.20
N CYS A 165 -6.46 -8.65 -5.31
CA CYS A 165 -5.65 -9.86 -5.28
C CYS A 165 -4.56 -9.79 -4.20
N SER A 166 -3.76 -8.74 -4.18
CA SER A 166 -2.68 -8.59 -3.21
C SER A 166 -3.20 -8.24 -1.81
N TYR A 167 -4.15 -7.32 -1.70
CA TYR A 167 -4.67 -6.89 -0.39
C TYR A 167 -5.39 -8.01 0.35
N ASP A 168 -6.28 -8.75 -0.32
CA ASP A 168 -6.95 -9.89 0.31
C ASP A 168 -5.95 -11.00 0.65
N THR A 169 -4.98 -11.27 -0.22
CA THR A 169 -3.94 -12.27 0.05
C THR A 169 -3.13 -11.92 1.30
N VAL A 170 -2.72 -10.66 1.44
CA VAL A 170 -1.94 -10.21 2.60
C VAL A 170 -2.80 -10.18 3.88
N ALA A 171 -4.08 -9.80 3.77
CA ALA A 171 -4.97 -9.69 4.92
C ALA A 171 -5.57 -11.03 5.37
N TYR A 172 -5.84 -11.95 4.42
CA TYR A 172 -6.63 -13.17 4.67
C TYR A 172 -5.95 -14.47 4.22
N GLY A 173 -4.73 -14.38 3.65
CA GLY A 173 -3.96 -15.52 3.17
C GLY A 173 -4.32 -16.01 1.76
N ARG A 174 -5.40 -15.51 1.17
CA ARG A 174 -5.84 -15.86 -0.19
C ARG A 174 -6.74 -14.78 -0.79
N SER A 175 -6.85 -14.78 -2.13
CA SER A 175 -7.79 -13.93 -2.85
C SER A 175 -8.35 -14.64 -4.08
N ASP A 176 -9.67 -14.60 -4.26
CA ASP A 176 -10.35 -15.13 -5.44
C ASP A 176 -10.24 -14.17 -6.65
N PHE A 177 -9.68 -12.97 -6.47
CA PHE A 177 -9.40 -12.03 -7.55
C PHE A 177 -8.16 -12.40 -8.37
N CYS A 178 -7.17 -13.10 -7.77
CA CYS A 178 -5.91 -13.38 -8.43
C CYS A 178 -6.04 -14.18 -9.74
N PRO A 179 -6.84 -15.25 -9.81
CA PRO A 179 -6.98 -16.06 -11.03
C PRO A 179 -7.82 -15.39 -12.14
N LEU A 180 -8.37 -14.21 -11.89
CA LEU A 180 -9.15 -13.48 -12.90
C LEU A 180 -8.28 -12.91 -14.04
N PHE A 181 -6.99 -12.81 -13.83
CA PHE A 181 -6.07 -12.08 -14.70
C PHE A 181 -5.00 -13.01 -15.27
N THR A 182 -4.62 -12.74 -16.52
CA THR A 182 -3.53 -13.43 -17.20
C THR A 182 -2.17 -12.90 -16.74
N GLU A 183 -1.10 -13.65 -17.06
CA GLU A 183 0.26 -13.21 -16.75
C GLU A 183 0.62 -11.88 -17.42
N ASP A 184 0.20 -11.67 -18.67
CA ASP A 184 0.45 -10.42 -19.38
C ASP A 184 -0.30 -9.23 -18.75
N GLU A 185 -1.54 -9.45 -18.25
CA GLU A 185 -2.28 -8.45 -17.49
C GLU A 185 -1.60 -8.13 -16.15
N TRP A 186 -0.94 -9.10 -15.51
CA TRP A 186 -0.14 -8.89 -14.32
C TRP A 186 1.16 -8.13 -14.60
N ARG A 187 1.86 -8.43 -15.68
CA ARG A 187 3.04 -7.68 -16.12
C ARG A 187 2.72 -6.22 -16.42
N ALA A 188 1.58 -5.97 -17.08
CA ALA A 188 1.12 -4.61 -17.33
C ALA A 188 0.74 -3.87 -16.05
N TYR A 189 0.16 -4.57 -15.06
CA TYR A 189 -0.11 -4.01 -13.73
C TYR A 189 1.18 -3.62 -13.01
N GLU A 190 2.21 -4.46 -13.06
CA GLU A 190 3.55 -4.16 -12.51
C GLU A 190 4.13 -2.90 -13.16
N TYR A 191 4.06 -2.80 -14.48
CA TYR A 191 4.54 -1.62 -15.21
C TYR A 191 3.84 -0.32 -14.81
N VAL A 192 2.55 -0.35 -14.46
CA VAL A 192 1.85 0.83 -13.91
C VAL A 192 2.50 1.33 -12.61
N TRP A 193 2.97 0.41 -11.76
CA TRP A 193 3.68 0.76 -10.54
C TRP A 193 5.08 1.30 -10.81
N ASP A 194 5.80 0.75 -11.81
CA ASP A 194 7.09 1.29 -12.26
C ASP A 194 6.95 2.73 -12.73
N LEU A 195 5.91 3.03 -13.52
CA LEU A 195 5.61 4.39 -13.96
C LEU A 195 5.32 5.32 -12.78
N ARG A 196 4.50 4.87 -11.80
CA ARG A 196 4.22 5.67 -10.61
C ARG A 196 5.48 5.96 -9.81
N PHE A 197 6.28 4.93 -9.51
CA PHE A 197 7.52 5.13 -8.75
C PHE A 197 8.51 6.03 -9.50
N TYR A 198 8.60 5.89 -10.82
CA TYR A 198 9.47 6.74 -11.63
C TYR A 198 9.07 8.22 -11.58
N TYR A 199 7.77 8.51 -11.73
CA TYR A 199 7.29 9.89 -11.79
C TYR A 199 6.98 10.50 -10.42
N ASP A 200 6.51 9.72 -9.46
CA ASP A 200 6.09 10.25 -8.16
C ASP A 200 7.26 10.33 -7.15
N TYR A 201 8.27 9.46 -7.28
CA TYR A 201 9.37 9.34 -6.30
C TYR A 201 10.76 9.22 -6.93
N GLY A 202 10.85 8.96 -8.21
CA GLY A 202 12.10 8.66 -8.91
C GLY A 202 12.69 9.83 -9.68
N ALA A 203 13.44 9.50 -10.73
CA ALA A 203 14.15 10.46 -11.57
C ALA A 203 13.23 11.49 -12.25
N GLY A 204 11.97 11.12 -12.53
CA GLY A 204 10.99 12.05 -13.08
C GLY A 204 10.69 13.24 -12.17
N LEU A 205 10.63 13.01 -10.86
CA LEU A 205 10.46 14.07 -9.86
C LEU A 205 11.76 14.87 -9.68
N SER A 206 12.91 14.20 -9.69
CA SER A 206 14.23 14.85 -9.52
C SER A 206 14.54 15.86 -10.62
N LEU A 207 14.11 15.64 -11.84
CA LEU A 207 14.32 16.56 -12.96
C LEU A 207 13.52 17.87 -12.80
N ILE A 208 12.41 17.86 -12.06
CA ILE A 208 11.62 19.07 -11.77
C ILE A 208 12.31 19.93 -10.70
N HIS A 209 13.08 19.34 -9.81
CA HIS A 209 13.76 20.04 -8.71
C HIS A 209 15.18 20.52 -9.04
N ILE A 210 15.79 20.07 -10.13
CA ILE A 210 17.15 20.48 -10.56
C ILE A 210 17.11 21.77 -11.39
N SER A 211 15.95 22.23 -11.84
CA SER A 211 15.78 23.41 -12.71
C SER A 211 15.48 24.72 -11.97
N GLU A 212 15.52 24.74 -10.65
CA GLU A 212 15.46 25.93 -9.80
C GLU A 212 16.78 26.13 -9.03
#